data_9d19f8de741eedd4dbea153b8ae555cf
#
_entry.id   9d19f8de741eedd4dbea153b8ae555cf
#
_cell.length_a   1.000
_cell.length_b   1.000
_cell.length_c   1.000
_cell.angle_alpha   90.00
_cell.angle_beta   90.00
_cell.angle_gamma   90.00
#
_symmetry.space_group_name_H-M   'P 1'
#
loop_
_entity.id
_entity.type
_entity.pdbx_description
1 polymer ?
#
loop_
_entity_poly.entity_id
_entity_poly.type
_entity_poly.pdbx_seq_one_letter_code
_entity_poly.pdbx_strand_id
1 'polypeptide(L)'
;MKKLFVLMLVLLLSVSVMLGAEIVKAYTTFEEPLAKELFDKFEEETGIKVEWVRLSTGEATARLEAERENPQASIWAGGVGLGHIEAKQKGLTSPYRSPMLANTPAEYIDSEFYWAGLYIGPIAFATNIDRAKELGLEAPQGWFDIIDSKYEKLVRVANPNTSGTAYNVVTTLLDIFHGDEDLTFMFLKHLDNSIEQYTKSGSAGGKSCAIGEIPFAIGYAHDLVRLKAQGAPIEITVPEEGTGFEIASMSLVKDGPEPVNAKKLYNFLLGKEAQEIFASWYVVPVSKNAPQEAIAIDVNKLNTVEQDLVWDAANRERLVGRWNREIGNK
;
A
#
# COMPACT_ATOMS: atom_id res chain seq x y z
N MET A 1 -44.21 28.90 42.77
CA MET A 1 -43.44 27.65 42.83
C MET A 1 -43.62 26.80 41.58
N LYS A 2 -44.80 26.52 41.05
CA LYS A 2 -45.01 25.66 39.86
C LYS A 2 -44.38 26.25 38.56
N LYS A 3 -44.38 27.58 38.36
CA LYS A 3 -43.75 28.21 37.18
C LYS A 3 -42.23 28.19 37.20
N LEU A 4 -41.62 28.22 38.39
CA LEU A 4 -40.13 28.11 38.52
C LEU A 4 -39.65 26.70 38.27
N PHE A 5 -40.45 25.68 38.61
CA PHE A 5 -40.11 24.25 38.38
C PHE A 5 -40.18 23.89 36.89
N VAL A 6 -41.13 24.48 36.12
CA VAL A 6 -41.26 24.28 34.68
C VAL A 6 -40.10 24.93 33.94
N LEU A 7 -39.64 26.12 34.38
CA LEU A 7 -38.49 26.83 33.75
C LEU A 7 -37.18 26.06 34.00
N MET A 8 -37.00 25.43 35.16
CA MET A 8 -35.84 24.60 35.51
C MET A 8 -35.82 23.26 34.76
N LEU A 9 -36.99 22.70 34.45
CA LEU A 9 -37.12 21.45 33.67
C LEU A 9 -36.85 21.69 32.17
N VAL A 10 -37.24 22.87 31.66
CA VAL A 10 -36.96 23.29 30.26
C VAL A 10 -35.50 23.63 30.08
N LEU A 11 -34.80 24.19 31.08
CA LEU A 11 -33.35 24.41 31.03
C LEU A 11 -32.52 23.12 31.10
N LEU A 12 -33.03 22.07 31.75
CA LEU A 12 -32.38 20.75 31.80
C LEU A 12 -32.55 19.92 30.52
N LEU A 13 -33.53 20.26 29.67
CA LEU A 13 -33.77 19.58 28.39
C LEU A 13 -33.04 20.29 27.22
N SER A 14 -32.46 21.48 27.43
CA SER A 14 -31.72 22.22 26.39
C SER A 14 -30.19 22.08 26.45
N VAL A 15 -29.67 21.24 27.34
CA VAL A 15 -28.31 20.75 27.22
C VAL A 15 -28.33 19.56 26.23
N SER A 16 -28.74 19.84 25.00
CA SER A 16 -28.26 19.08 23.86
C SER A 16 -26.76 19.27 23.86
N VAL A 17 -26.04 18.32 24.43
CA VAL A 17 -24.60 18.21 24.22
C VAL A 17 -24.44 18.22 22.70
N MET A 18 -23.95 19.34 22.14
CA MET A 18 -23.31 19.31 20.85
C MET A 18 -22.07 18.42 21.05
N LEU A 19 -22.26 17.10 21.04
CA LEU A 19 -21.18 16.18 20.74
C LEU A 19 -20.81 16.55 19.30
N GLY A 20 -19.74 17.31 19.14
CA GLY A 20 -19.09 17.44 17.85
C GLY A 20 -18.94 16.02 17.30
N ALA A 21 -19.21 15.81 16.01
CA ALA A 21 -19.01 14.49 15.41
C ALA A 21 -17.62 13.97 15.80
N GLU A 22 -17.60 12.75 16.37
CA GLU A 22 -16.29 12.12 16.67
C GLU A 22 -15.53 11.95 15.35
N ILE A 23 -14.26 12.30 15.35
CA ILE A 23 -13.40 12.20 14.16
C ILE A 23 -12.19 11.33 14.45
N VAL A 24 -11.55 10.83 13.39
CA VAL A 24 -10.21 10.31 13.38
C VAL A 24 -9.49 10.79 12.13
N LYS A 25 -8.28 11.31 12.29
CA LYS A 25 -7.44 11.74 11.17
C LYS A 25 -6.50 10.63 10.76
N ALA A 26 -6.50 10.33 9.47
CA ALA A 26 -5.72 9.23 8.90
C ALA A 26 -4.86 9.68 7.71
N TYR A 27 -3.65 9.18 7.64
CA TYR A 27 -2.95 9.03 6.37
C TYR A 27 -3.27 7.67 5.79
N THR A 28 -3.50 7.62 4.48
CA THR A 28 -3.75 6.35 3.82
C THR A 28 -2.96 6.22 2.52
N THR A 29 -2.52 5.00 2.24
CA THR A 29 -1.86 4.65 0.99
C THR A 29 -2.73 3.75 0.11
N PHE A 30 -3.93 3.40 0.59
CA PHE A 30 -4.93 2.70 -0.21
C PHE A 30 -5.26 3.48 -1.49
N GLU A 31 -5.73 2.78 -2.52
CA GLU A 31 -6.42 3.41 -3.64
C GLU A 31 -7.59 4.23 -3.11
N GLU A 32 -7.82 5.42 -3.69
CA GLU A 32 -8.83 6.37 -3.19
C GLU A 32 -10.24 5.75 -3.08
N PRO A 33 -10.75 4.97 -4.07
CA PRO A 33 -12.05 4.34 -3.94
C PRO A 33 -12.09 3.28 -2.83
N LEU A 34 -11.00 2.50 -2.63
CA LEU A 34 -10.92 1.53 -1.54
C LEU A 34 -10.90 2.23 -0.17
N ALA A 35 -10.10 3.30 -0.04
CA ALA A 35 -10.07 4.10 1.18
C ALA A 35 -11.46 4.64 1.52
N LYS A 36 -12.15 5.19 0.51
CA LYS A 36 -13.50 5.72 0.68
C LYS A 36 -14.48 4.64 1.16
N GLU A 37 -14.49 3.46 0.53
CA GLU A 37 -15.38 2.36 0.89
C GLU A 37 -15.14 1.88 2.33
N LEU A 38 -13.88 1.68 2.71
CA LEU A 38 -13.49 1.27 4.07
C LEU A 38 -13.88 2.32 5.12
N PHE A 39 -13.62 3.59 4.85
CA PHE A 39 -13.83 4.65 5.82
C PHE A 39 -15.30 5.05 5.93
N ASP A 40 -16.07 5.02 4.83
CA ASP A 40 -17.52 5.18 4.85
C ASP A 40 -18.18 4.05 5.67
N LYS A 41 -17.70 2.80 5.49
CA LYS A 41 -18.21 1.66 6.25
C LYS A 41 -17.88 1.79 7.74
N PHE A 42 -16.70 2.22 8.10
CA PHE A 42 -16.33 2.52 9.48
C PHE A 42 -17.21 3.62 10.09
N GLU A 43 -17.46 4.71 9.35
CA GLU A 43 -18.35 5.80 9.79
C GLU A 43 -19.79 5.30 9.97
N GLU A 44 -20.30 4.47 9.05
CA GLU A 44 -21.63 3.86 9.16
C GLU A 44 -21.79 3.04 10.45
N GLU A 45 -20.78 2.25 10.82
CA GLU A 45 -20.84 1.35 11.98
C GLU A 45 -20.59 2.06 13.32
N THR A 46 -19.78 3.11 13.34
CA THR A 46 -19.28 3.71 14.58
C THR A 46 -19.79 5.13 14.83
N GLY A 47 -20.29 5.81 13.80
CA GLY A 47 -20.58 7.24 13.83
C GLY A 47 -19.33 8.12 13.88
N ILE A 48 -18.13 7.57 13.72
CA ILE A 48 -16.86 8.29 13.76
C ILE A 48 -16.43 8.59 12.33
N LYS A 49 -16.35 9.88 11.98
CA LYS A 49 -15.88 10.31 10.66
C LYS A 49 -14.37 10.15 10.51
N VAL A 50 -13.93 9.59 9.38
CA VAL A 50 -12.51 9.55 9.02
C VAL A 50 -12.17 10.75 8.14
N GLU A 51 -11.32 11.64 8.65
CA GLU A 51 -10.71 12.71 7.85
C GLU A 51 -9.35 12.21 7.36
N TRP A 52 -9.19 12.02 6.06
CA TRP A 52 -8.02 11.34 5.53
C TRP A 52 -7.34 12.07 4.37
N VAL A 53 -6.04 11.84 4.26
CA VAL A 53 -5.21 12.29 3.14
C VAL A 53 -4.53 11.07 2.52
N ARG A 54 -4.71 10.92 1.21
CA ARG A 54 -4.03 9.86 0.47
C ARG A 54 -2.61 10.28 0.11
N LEU A 55 -1.65 9.41 0.43
CA LEU A 55 -0.22 9.58 0.19
C LEU A 55 0.37 8.29 -0.39
N SER A 56 1.48 8.38 -1.11
CA SER A 56 2.30 7.19 -1.39
C SER A 56 3.14 6.84 -0.16
N THR A 57 3.65 5.61 -0.07
CA THR A 57 4.39 5.13 1.12
C THR A 57 5.54 6.05 1.51
N GLY A 58 6.38 6.47 0.56
CA GLY A 58 7.50 7.37 0.85
C GLY A 58 7.06 8.76 1.28
N GLU A 59 5.95 9.28 0.73
CA GLU A 59 5.38 10.56 1.15
C GLU A 59 4.80 10.48 2.57
N ALA A 60 4.15 9.36 2.92
CA ALA A 60 3.61 9.15 4.26
C ALA A 60 4.73 9.13 5.30
N THR A 61 5.80 8.36 5.06
CA THR A 61 6.97 8.33 5.96
C THR A 61 7.60 9.72 6.12
N ALA A 62 7.85 10.43 5.01
CA ALA A 62 8.45 11.77 5.05
C ALA A 62 7.55 12.78 5.77
N ARG A 63 6.23 12.68 5.58
CA ARG A 63 5.27 13.55 6.24
C ARG A 63 5.18 13.29 7.74
N LEU A 64 5.12 12.03 8.16
CA LEU A 64 5.17 11.65 9.58
C LEU A 64 6.45 12.17 10.25
N GLU A 65 7.59 12.09 9.55
CA GLU A 65 8.86 12.60 10.06
C GLU A 65 8.85 14.14 10.21
N ALA A 66 8.32 14.85 9.21
CA ALA A 66 8.21 16.31 9.26
C ALA A 66 7.23 16.80 10.35
N GLU A 67 6.22 16.01 10.68
CA GLU A 67 5.19 16.32 11.68
C GLU A 67 5.47 15.71 13.05
N ARG A 68 6.68 15.14 13.28
CA ARG A 68 7.07 14.42 14.50
C ARG A 68 6.69 15.12 15.80
N GLU A 69 6.91 16.44 15.88
CA GLU A 69 6.66 17.26 17.08
C GLU A 69 5.19 17.71 17.20
N ASN A 70 4.41 17.59 16.12
CA ASN A 70 3.00 17.97 16.08
C ASN A 70 2.24 17.11 15.06
N PRO A 71 1.99 15.81 15.35
CA PRO A 71 1.34 14.89 14.45
C PRO A 71 -0.04 15.36 14.01
N GLN A 72 -0.31 15.30 12.72
CA GLN A 72 -1.59 15.72 12.13
C GLN A 72 -2.52 14.54 11.82
N ALA A 73 -2.05 13.32 11.97
CA ALA A 73 -2.83 12.10 11.84
C ALA A 73 -2.60 11.19 13.04
N SER A 74 -3.58 10.33 13.33
CA SER A 74 -3.55 9.40 14.45
C SER A 74 -3.28 7.96 14.01
N ILE A 75 -3.47 7.67 12.72
CA ILE A 75 -3.25 6.36 12.11
C ILE A 75 -2.74 6.52 10.68
N TRP A 76 -1.82 5.65 10.29
CA TRP A 76 -1.45 5.43 8.90
C TRP A 76 -1.97 4.05 8.48
N ALA A 77 -2.87 4.01 7.49
CA ALA A 77 -3.55 2.82 7.01
C ALA A 77 -3.19 2.52 5.56
N GLY A 78 -2.74 1.30 5.29
CA GLY A 78 -2.29 0.84 3.98
C GLY A 78 -0.87 1.27 3.63
N GLY A 79 -0.40 0.79 2.49
CA GLY A 79 0.97 0.97 2.04
C GLY A 79 1.89 -0.16 2.46
N VAL A 80 3.00 -0.24 1.74
CA VAL A 80 3.96 -1.34 1.88
C VAL A 80 4.55 -1.38 3.29
N GLY A 81 4.59 -2.55 3.91
CA GLY A 81 5.09 -2.79 5.27
C GLY A 81 6.48 -2.20 5.54
N LEU A 82 7.33 -2.16 4.50
CA LEU A 82 8.65 -1.51 4.57
C LEU A 82 8.59 -0.07 5.11
N GLY A 83 7.60 0.72 4.69
CA GLY A 83 7.41 2.08 5.20
C GLY A 83 6.99 2.13 6.67
N HIS A 84 6.18 1.15 7.12
CA HIS A 84 5.77 1.04 8.52
C HIS A 84 6.92 0.59 9.43
N ILE A 85 7.78 -0.30 8.94
CA ILE A 85 9.01 -0.71 9.63
C ILE A 85 9.98 0.48 9.73
N GLU A 86 10.17 1.23 8.65
CA GLU A 86 10.97 2.47 8.65
C GLU A 86 10.42 3.49 9.66
N ALA A 87 9.10 3.69 9.69
CA ALA A 87 8.45 4.61 10.63
C ALA A 87 8.65 4.15 12.10
N LYS A 88 8.59 2.84 12.37
CA LYS A 88 8.96 2.27 13.68
C LYS A 88 10.41 2.57 14.04
N GLN A 89 11.34 2.27 13.14
CA GLN A 89 12.78 2.50 13.35
C GLN A 89 13.09 3.98 13.65
N LYS A 90 12.36 4.89 13.03
CA LYS A 90 12.46 6.34 13.25
C LYS A 90 11.69 6.83 14.49
N GLY A 91 10.99 5.95 15.19
CA GLY A 91 10.20 6.29 16.39
C GLY A 91 8.98 7.17 16.11
N LEU A 92 8.35 7.02 14.93
CA LEU A 92 7.18 7.79 14.47
C LEU A 92 5.85 7.10 14.77
N THR A 93 5.88 5.84 15.21
CA THR A 93 4.70 5.03 15.48
C THR A 93 4.64 4.56 16.93
N SER A 94 3.50 4.09 17.37
CA SER A 94 3.25 3.57 18.71
C SER A 94 2.77 2.12 18.67
N PRO A 95 3.16 1.27 19.62
CA PRO A 95 2.71 -0.11 19.65
C PRO A 95 1.25 -0.20 20.09
N TYR A 96 0.52 -1.13 19.45
CA TYR A 96 -0.84 -1.46 19.86
C TYR A 96 -1.17 -2.92 19.63
N ARG A 97 -1.32 -3.68 20.70
CA ARG A 97 -1.78 -5.06 20.64
C ARG A 97 -3.31 -5.11 20.54
N SER A 98 -3.81 -5.05 19.31
CA SER A 98 -5.24 -5.16 19.04
C SER A 98 -5.78 -6.54 19.43
N PRO A 99 -6.98 -6.65 20.04
CA PRO A 99 -7.64 -7.92 20.26
C PRO A 99 -8.04 -8.63 18.95
N MET A 100 -8.10 -7.88 17.83
CA MET A 100 -8.48 -8.41 16.51
C MET A 100 -7.35 -9.19 15.82
N LEU A 101 -6.11 -9.14 16.33
CA LEU A 101 -4.94 -9.84 15.77
C LEU A 101 -5.01 -11.37 15.87
N ALA A 102 -5.97 -11.92 16.62
CA ALA A 102 -6.09 -13.37 16.83
C ALA A 102 -6.21 -14.19 15.51
N ASN A 103 -6.77 -13.58 14.46
CA ASN A 103 -6.96 -14.21 13.16
C ASN A 103 -5.84 -13.85 12.14
N THR A 104 -4.87 -13.03 12.51
CA THR A 104 -3.75 -12.64 11.65
C THR A 104 -2.55 -13.56 11.95
N PRO A 105 -1.94 -14.20 10.95
CA PRO A 105 -0.70 -14.96 11.12
C PRO A 105 0.43 -14.10 11.68
N ALA A 106 1.30 -14.72 12.50
CA ALA A 106 2.34 -13.99 13.22
C ALA A 106 3.37 -13.30 12.29
N GLU A 107 3.61 -13.87 11.11
CA GLU A 107 4.49 -13.33 10.08
C GLU A 107 4.01 -11.99 9.50
N TYR A 108 2.73 -11.65 9.68
CA TYR A 108 2.15 -10.38 9.26
C TYR A 108 1.93 -9.40 10.42
N ILE A 109 2.57 -9.64 11.57
CA ILE A 109 2.47 -8.78 12.75
C ILE A 109 3.87 -8.47 13.26
N ASP A 110 4.14 -7.21 13.52
CA ASP A 110 5.37 -6.83 14.22
C ASP A 110 5.42 -7.45 15.63
N SER A 111 6.54 -8.06 16.00
CA SER A 111 6.70 -8.75 17.29
C SER A 111 6.48 -7.84 18.52
N GLU A 112 6.66 -6.54 18.34
CA GLU A 112 6.41 -5.51 19.35
C GLU A 112 5.11 -4.72 19.10
N PHE A 113 4.29 -5.14 18.11
CA PHE A 113 2.98 -4.57 17.77
C PHE A 113 2.99 -3.12 17.24
N TYR A 114 4.06 -2.66 16.60
CA TYR A 114 4.09 -1.33 15.98
C TYR A 114 3.36 -1.26 14.65
N TRP A 115 3.22 -2.39 13.97
CA TRP A 115 2.44 -2.51 12.72
C TRP A 115 1.74 -3.86 12.63
N ALA A 116 0.69 -3.92 11.83
CA ALA A 116 0.03 -5.14 11.43
C ALA A 116 -0.30 -5.11 9.95
N GLY A 117 -0.16 -6.27 9.29
CA GLY A 117 -0.56 -6.48 7.91
C GLY A 117 -2.09 -6.52 7.76
N LEU A 118 -2.55 -6.11 6.61
CA LEU A 118 -3.95 -6.08 6.19
C LEU A 118 -4.20 -7.04 5.03
N TYR A 119 -3.31 -7.03 4.05
CA TYR A 119 -3.35 -7.91 2.88
C TYR A 119 -1.94 -8.04 2.28
N ILE A 120 -1.78 -8.98 1.38
CA ILE A 120 -0.54 -9.18 0.60
C ILE A 120 -0.83 -9.11 -0.89
N GLY A 121 0.19 -8.76 -1.68
CA GLY A 121 0.12 -8.72 -3.13
C GLY A 121 1.49 -8.77 -3.80
N PRO A 122 1.72 -9.71 -4.73
CA PRO A 122 2.99 -9.85 -5.43
C PRO A 122 3.18 -8.74 -6.47
N ILE A 123 4.45 -8.47 -6.83
CA ILE A 123 4.79 -7.66 -8.00
C ILE A 123 4.46 -8.46 -9.26
N ALA A 124 3.91 -7.78 -10.26
CA ALA A 124 3.60 -8.35 -11.57
C ALA A 124 3.77 -7.32 -12.68
N PHE A 125 3.83 -7.82 -13.90
CA PHE A 125 3.81 -7.02 -15.12
C PHE A 125 2.39 -6.97 -15.68
N ALA A 126 1.99 -5.80 -16.18
CA ALA A 126 0.81 -5.63 -17.02
C ALA A 126 1.25 -5.46 -18.46
N THR A 127 0.58 -6.16 -19.37
CA THR A 127 0.70 -5.98 -20.81
C THR A 127 -0.66 -5.60 -21.37
N ASN A 128 -0.79 -4.42 -21.97
CA ASN A 128 -1.97 -4.10 -22.75
C ASN A 128 -1.94 -4.89 -24.06
N ILE A 129 -2.89 -5.83 -24.22
CA ILE A 129 -2.92 -6.82 -25.29
C ILE A 129 -3.02 -6.12 -26.66
N ASP A 130 -3.85 -5.09 -26.78
CA ASP A 130 -4.07 -4.39 -28.04
C ASP A 130 -2.84 -3.60 -28.46
N ARG A 131 -2.24 -2.86 -27.51
CA ARG A 131 -1.02 -2.06 -27.78
C ARG A 131 0.18 -2.94 -28.08
N ALA A 132 0.36 -4.04 -27.34
CA ALA A 132 1.45 -4.99 -27.61
C ALA A 132 1.31 -5.60 -29.00
N LYS A 133 0.09 -5.99 -29.41
CA LYS A 133 -0.20 -6.51 -30.74
C LYS A 133 0.07 -5.48 -31.86
N GLU A 134 -0.31 -4.22 -31.67
CA GLU A 134 -0.01 -3.14 -32.62
C GLU A 134 1.51 -2.96 -32.86
N LEU A 135 2.30 -3.18 -31.80
CA LEU A 135 3.76 -3.09 -31.87
C LEU A 135 4.45 -4.39 -32.30
N GLY A 136 3.70 -5.49 -32.46
CA GLY A 136 4.24 -6.82 -32.75
C GLY A 136 5.05 -7.40 -31.59
N LEU A 137 4.72 -7.04 -30.35
CA LEU A 137 5.40 -7.47 -29.13
C LEU A 137 4.56 -8.47 -28.35
N GLU A 138 5.22 -9.35 -27.62
CA GLU A 138 4.63 -10.30 -26.68
C GLU A 138 4.75 -9.78 -25.23
N ALA A 139 3.98 -10.37 -24.30
CA ALA A 139 4.11 -10.09 -22.88
C ALA A 139 5.47 -10.60 -22.36
N PRO A 140 6.25 -9.76 -21.64
CA PRO A 140 7.47 -10.22 -20.99
C PRO A 140 7.14 -11.26 -19.92
N GLN A 141 7.88 -12.36 -19.86
CA GLN A 141 7.64 -13.46 -18.94
C GLN A 141 8.45 -13.29 -17.63
N GLY A 142 9.51 -12.49 -17.67
CA GLY A 142 10.37 -12.29 -16.52
C GLY A 142 11.15 -10.98 -16.56
N TRP A 143 11.95 -10.80 -15.52
CA TRP A 143 12.80 -9.61 -15.37
C TRP A 143 13.84 -9.50 -16.48
N PHE A 144 14.37 -10.65 -16.95
CA PHE A 144 15.36 -10.62 -18.04
C PHE A 144 14.75 -10.34 -19.41
N ASP A 145 13.46 -10.62 -19.60
CA ASP A 145 12.78 -10.27 -20.86
C ASP A 145 12.55 -8.76 -20.96
N ILE A 146 12.04 -8.13 -19.87
CA ILE A 146 11.57 -6.74 -19.91
C ILE A 146 12.71 -5.73 -20.13
N ILE A 147 13.97 -6.13 -19.98
CA ILE A 147 15.16 -5.31 -20.30
C ILE A 147 15.66 -5.44 -21.74
N ASP A 148 15.05 -6.32 -22.55
CA ASP A 148 15.38 -6.43 -23.98
C ASP A 148 15.08 -5.11 -24.70
N SER A 149 15.92 -4.75 -25.64
CA SER A 149 15.82 -3.51 -26.43
C SER A 149 14.50 -3.34 -27.17
N LYS A 150 13.77 -4.43 -27.45
CA LYS A 150 12.42 -4.39 -28.04
C LYS A 150 11.39 -3.70 -27.14
N TYR A 151 11.65 -3.59 -25.83
CA TYR A 151 10.79 -2.90 -24.86
C TYR A 151 11.29 -1.48 -24.50
N GLU A 152 12.30 -0.96 -25.23
CA GLU A 152 12.88 0.37 -24.96
C GLU A 152 11.80 1.46 -24.95
N LYS A 153 11.74 2.21 -23.82
CA LYS A 153 10.76 3.30 -23.58
C LYS A 153 9.28 2.89 -23.70
N LEU A 154 8.97 1.65 -23.40
CA LEU A 154 7.60 1.12 -23.48
C LEU A 154 7.03 0.68 -22.11
N VAL A 155 7.76 0.85 -21.02
CA VAL A 155 7.37 0.41 -19.68
C VAL A 155 7.14 1.60 -18.75
N ARG A 156 6.10 1.58 -17.93
CA ARG A 156 5.93 2.48 -16.79
C ARG A 156 6.09 1.74 -15.47
N VAL A 157 6.82 2.35 -14.57
CA VAL A 157 6.98 1.91 -13.18
C VAL A 157 7.00 3.14 -12.28
N ALA A 158 6.71 2.98 -10.99
CA ALA A 158 6.78 4.12 -10.08
C ALA A 158 8.23 4.49 -9.72
N ASN A 159 8.39 5.69 -9.14
CA ASN A 159 9.69 6.18 -8.66
C ASN A 159 9.95 5.68 -7.23
N PRO A 160 11.11 5.06 -6.93
CA PRO A 160 11.40 4.51 -5.61
C PRO A 160 11.53 5.58 -4.50
N ASN A 161 11.70 6.86 -4.85
CA ASN A 161 11.67 7.94 -3.86
C ASN A 161 10.29 8.10 -3.21
N THR A 162 9.22 7.95 -4.00
CA THR A 162 7.85 8.22 -3.56
C THR A 162 7.06 6.95 -3.31
N SER A 163 7.31 5.89 -4.08
CA SER A 163 6.52 4.66 -4.09
C SER A 163 7.20 3.52 -3.35
N GLY A 164 6.48 2.93 -2.40
CA GLY A 164 6.88 1.68 -1.76
C GLY A 164 6.91 0.51 -2.75
N THR A 165 5.99 0.46 -3.72
CA THR A 165 5.98 -0.53 -4.81
C THR A 165 7.29 -0.51 -5.59
N ALA A 166 7.74 0.67 -5.99
CA ALA A 166 8.97 0.80 -6.77
C ALA A 166 10.22 0.48 -5.92
N TYR A 167 10.22 0.81 -4.64
CA TYR A 167 11.28 0.40 -3.75
C TYR A 167 11.28 -1.13 -3.56
N ASN A 168 10.10 -1.76 -3.46
CA ASN A 168 10.00 -3.22 -3.42
C ASN A 168 10.49 -3.88 -4.73
N VAL A 169 10.36 -3.23 -5.89
CA VAL A 169 11.05 -3.71 -7.13
C VAL A 169 12.56 -3.72 -6.96
N VAL A 170 13.14 -2.68 -6.34
CA VAL A 170 14.60 -2.62 -6.10
C VAL A 170 15.04 -3.75 -5.17
N THR A 171 14.33 -3.98 -4.05
CA THR A 171 14.69 -5.04 -3.09
C THR A 171 14.42 -6.44 -3.66
N THR A 172 13.34 -6.64 -4.42
CA THR A 172 13.08 -7.89 -5.15
C THR A 172 14.24 -8.27 -6.09
N LEU A 173 14.74 -7.31 -6.85
CA LEU A 173 15.89 -7.57 -7.72
C LEU A 173 17.17 -7.83 -6.91
N LEU A 174 17.34 -7.15 -5.77
CA LEU A 174 18.44 -7.43 -4.87
C LEU A 174 18.41 -8.87 -4.35
N ASP A 175 17.23 -9.37 -3.99
CA ASP A 175 17.05 -10.77 -3.53
C ASP A 175 17.28 -11.75 -4.69
N ILE A 176 16.79 -11.48 -5.90
CA ILE A 176 17.05 -12.28 -7.10
C ILE A 176 18.56 -12.38 -7.37
N PHE A 177 19.31 -11.32 -7.16
CA PHE A 177 20.77 -11.30 -7.29
C PHE A 177 21.51 -11.64 -5.99
N HIS A 178 20.84 -12.30 -5.04
CA HIS A 178 21.42 -12.81 -3.79
C HIS A 178 22.19 -11.76 -2.98
N GLY A 179 21.70 -10.53 -2.96
CA GLY A 179 22.28 -9.40 -2.22
C GLY A 179 23.44 -8.70 -2.94
N ASP A 180 23.75 -9.07 -4.18
CA ASP A 180 24.78 -8.37 -4.99
C ASP A 180 24.23 -7.02 -5.48
N GLU A 181 24.54 -5.97 -4.73
CA GLU A 181 24.08 -4.62 -5.06
C GLU A 181 24.62 -4.09 -6.38
N ASP A 182 25.87 -4.42 -6.76
CA ASP A 182 26.46 -3.91 -8.00
C ASP A 182 25.80 -4.53 -9.22
N LEU A 183 25.54 -5.84 -9.16
CA LEU A 183 24.78 -6.54 -10.19
C LEU A 183 23.35 -6.04 -10.26
N THR A 184 22.70 -5.82 -9.11
CA THR A 184 21.35 -5.24 -9.03
C THR A 184 21.28 -3.87 -9.70
N PHE A 185 22.19 -2.97 -9.36
CA PHE A 185 22.19 -1.62 -9.94
C PHE A 185 22.61 -1.59 -11.42
N MET A 186 23.46 -2.52 -11.86
CA MET A 186 23.71 -2.74 -13.28
C MET A 186 22.43 -3.16 -14.01
N PHE A 187 21.67 -4.09 -13.45
CA PHE A 187 20.39 -4.53 -14.00
C PHE A 187 19.36 -3.38 -14.01
N LEU A 188 19.22 -2.62 -12.93
CA LEU A 188 18.33 -1.46 -12.86
C LEU A 188 18.65 -0.39 -13.91
N LYS A 189 19.94 -0.21 -14.29
CA LYS A 189 20.32 0.68 -15.39
C LYS A 189 19.86 0.15 -16.76
N HIS A 190 19.86 -1.17 -16.95
CA HIS A 190 19.29 -1.77 -18.16
C HIS A 190 17.77 -1.63 -18.17
N LEU A 191 17.11 -1.86 -17.04
CA LEU A 191 15.67 -1.66 -16.90
C LEU A 191 15.28 -0.19 -17.17
N ASP A 192 16.08 0.79 -16.77
CA ASP A 192 15.87 2.22 -17.06
C ASP A 192 15.73 2.53 -18.56
N ASN A 193 16.41 1.77 -19.42
CA ASN A 193 16.27 1.93 -20.87
C ASN A 193 14.85 1.57 -21.33
N SER A 194 14.22 0.59 -20.70
CA SER A 194 12.83 0.19 -21.01
C SER A 194 11.80 1.17 -20.44
N ILE A 195 12.18 1.98 -19.43
CA ILE A 195 11.25 2.88 -18.76
C ILE A 195 10.99 4.15 -19.58
N GLU A 196 9.72 4.37 -19.93
CA GLU A 196 9.27 5.62 -20.55
C GLU A 196 9.12 6.71 -19.49
N GLN A 197 8.49 6.37 -18.33
CA GLN A 197 8.26 7.32 -17.25
C GLN A 197 8.25 6.64 -15.89
N TYR A 198 8.86 7.30 -14.92
CA TYR A 198 8.71 6.97 -13.50
C TYR A 198 7.52 7.74 -12.89
N THR A 199 6.46 7.03 -12.53
CA THR A 199 5.25 7.62 -11.95
C THR A 199 5.41 7.89 -10.44
N LYS A 200 4.57 8.75 -9.89
CA LYS A 200 4.58 9.06 -8.44
C LYS A 200 4.03 7.91 -7.58
N SER A 201 2.99 7.23 -8.05
CA SER A 201 2.23 6.20 -7.34
C SER A 201 2.44 4.83 -7.98
N GLY A 202 2.53 3.76 -7.17
CA GLY A 202 2.72 2.38 -7.62
C GLY A 202 1.65 1.88 -8.58
N SER A 203 0.39 2.30 -8.41
CA SER A 203 -0.73 1.88 -9.26
C SER A 203 -0.88 2.70 -10.56
N ALA A 204 -0.17 3.83 -10.72
CA ALA A 204 -0.38 4.72 -11.85
C ALA A 204 0.04 4.10 -13.19
N GLY A 205 1.15 3.36 -13.23
CA GLY A 205 1.60 2.64 -14.42
C GLY A 205 0.56 1.64 -14.92
N GLY A 206 0.02 0.82 -14.02
CA GLY A 206 -1.04 -0.14 -14.34
C GLY A 206 -2.31 0.52 -14.89
N LYS A 207 -2.71 1.67 -14.35
CA LYS A 207 -3.86 2.45 -14.86
C LYS A 207 -3.62 2.96 -16.28
N SER A 208 -2.42 3.50 -16.54
CA SER A 208 -2.05 3.93 -17.90
C SER A 208 -2.00 2.77 -18.88
N CYS A 209 -1.49 1.61 -18.46
CA CYS A 209 -1.49 0.39 -19.25
C CYS A 209 -2.91 -0.09 -19.53
N ALA A 210 -3.81 -0.08 -18.55
CA ALA A 210 -5.20 -0.51 -18.69
C ALA A 210 -5.97 0.26 -19.78
N ILE A 211 -5.70 1.54 -19.96
CA ILE A 211 -6.33 2.39 -20.98
C ILE A 211 -5.54 2.47 -22.30
N GLY A 212 -4.44 1.71 -22.44
CA GLY A 212 -3.63 1.66 -23.65
C GLY A 212 -2.71 2.87 -23.88
N GLU A 213 -2.49 3.70 -22.88
CA GLU A 213 -1.57 4.84 -22.96
C GLU A 213 -0.12 4.35 -23.08
N ILE A 214 0.23 3.25 -22.41
CA ILE A 214 1.52 2.57 -22.46
C ILE A 214 1.29 1.06 -22.61
N PRO A 215 2.11 0.31 -23.38
CA PRO A 215 1.91 -1.12 -23.56
C PRO A 215 2.25 -1.97 -22.34
N PHE A 216 3.22 -1.55 -21.51
CA PHE A 216 3.69 -2.34 -20.37
C PHE A 216 3.77 -1.53 -19.10
N ALA A 217 3.55 -2.18 -17.96
CA ALA A 217 3.74 -1.57 -16.65
C ALA A 217 4.19 -2.60 -15.60
N ILE A 218 4.88 -2.12 -14.56
CA ILE A 218 5.24 -2.91 -13.39
C ILE A 218 4.46 -2.35 -12.19
N GLY A 219 3.78 -3.24 -11.45
CA GLY A 219 2.99 -2.86 -10.28
C GLY A 219 2.59 -4.06 -9.44
N TYR A 220 1.67 -3.88 -8.49
CA TYR A 220 1.16 -5.01 -7.74
C TYR A 220 0.03 -5.72 -8.47
N ALA A 221 0.04 -7.03 -8.41
CA ALA A 221 -0.88 -7.89 -9.15
C ALA A 221 -2.36 -7.63 -8.84
N HIS A 222 -2.71 -7.34 -7.58
CA HIS A 222 -4.10 -7.08 -7.20
C HIS A 222 -4.68 -5.84 -7.89
N ASP A 223 -3.89 -4.77 -8.06
CA ASP A 223 -4.32 -3.59 -8.83
C ASP A 223 -4.60 -3.95 -10.29
N LEU A 224 -3.73 -4.79 -10.87
CA LEU A 224 -3.86 -5.24 -12.25
C LEU A 224 -5.05 -6.18 -12.43
N VAL A 225 -5.26 -7.13 -11.49
CA VAL A 225 -6.42 -8.03 -11.49
C VAL A 225 -7.72 -7.23 -11.42
N ARG A 226 -7.79 -6.22 -10.57
CA ARG A 226 -8.94 -5.33 -10.48
C ARG A 226 -9.22 -4.60 -11.79
N LEU A 227 -8.20 -4.02 -12.42
CA LEU A 227 -8.34 -3.35 -13.71
C LEU A 227 -8.82 -4.32 -14.81
N LYS A 228 -8.28 -5.54 -14.84
CA LYS A 228 -8.72 -6.61 -15.74
C LYS A 228 -10.18 -7.00 -15.48
N ALA A 229 -10.58 -7.15 -14.22
CA ALA A 229 -11.97 -7.46 -13.84
C ALA A 229 -12.95 -6.34 -14.25
N GLN A 230 -12.48 -5.09 -14.32
CA GLN A 230 -13.22 -3.94 -14.83
C GLN A 230 -13.26 -3.87 -16.37
N GLY A 231 -12.69 -4.85 -17.06
CA GLY A 231 -12.73 -4.97 -18.53
C GLY A 231 -11.52 -4.40 -19.27
N ALA A 232 -10.45 -4.02 -18.56
CA ALA A 232 -9.22 -3.57 -19.23
C ALA A 232 -8.60 -4.73 -20.04
N PRO A 233 -8.15 -4.51 -21.30
CA PRO A 233 -7.54 -5.53 -22.14
C PRO A 233 -6.08 -5.77 -21.73
N ILE A 234 -5.87 -6.23 -20.50
CA ILE A 234 -4.54 -6.49 -19.99
C ILE A 234 -4.30 -7.96 -19.67
N GLU A 235 -3.11 -8.43 -19.99
CA GLU A 235 -2.51 -9.66 -19.50
C GLU A 235 -1.65 -9.35 -18.27
N ILE A 236 -1.59 -10.28 -17.33
CA ILE A 236 -0.84 -10.13 -16.07
C ILE A 236 0.16 -11.28 -16.02
N THR A 237 1.44 -10.93 -15.94
CA THR A 237 2.55 -11.88 -15.82
C THR A 237 3.24 -11.68 -14.49
N VAL A 238 3.42 -12.76 -13.72
CA VAL A 238 4.29 -12.76 -12.55
C VAL A 238 5.67 -13.22 -13.01
N PRO A 239 6.76 -12.47 -12.74
CA PRO A 239 8.09 -12.80 -13.23
C PRO A 239 8.56 -14.21 -12.85
N GLU A 240 9.08 -14.97 -13.82
CA GLU A 240 9.50 -16.37 -13.65
C GLU A 240 10.70 -16.52 -12.71
N GLU A 241 11.63 -15.56 -12.72
CA GLU A 241 12.82 -15.58 -11.88
C GLU A 241 12.50 -15.40 -10.40
N GLY A 242 11.34 -14.84 -10.11
CA GLY A 242 10.84 -14.61 -8.76
C GLY A 242 10.19 -13.24 -8.60
N THR A 243 9.32 -13.15 -7.63
CA THR A 243 8.63 -11.92 -7.29
C THR A 243 8.69 -11.63 -5.80
N GLY A 244 8.89 -10.36 -5.45
CA GLY A 244 8.62 -9.85 -4.13
C GLY A 244 7.13 -9.55 -3.96
N PHE A 245 6.71 -9.37 -2.73
CA PHE A 245 5.33 -9.02 -2.40
C PHE A 245 5.27 -7.91 -1.36
N GLU A 246 4.20 -7.16 -1.35
CA GLU A 246 3.90 -6.27 -0.25
C GLU A 246 3.15 -7.02 0.85
N ILE A 247 3.40 -6.60 2.09
CA ILE A 247 2.47 -6.76 3.19
C ILE A 247 1.90 -5.37 3.43
N ALA A 248 0.75 -5.07 2.82
CA ALA A 248 0.09 -3.80 3.08
C ALA A 248 -0.28 -3.72 4.56
N SER A 249 0.18 -2.68 5.24
CA SER A 249 0.19 -2.62 6.70
C SER A 249 -0.50 -1.37 7.23
N MET A 250 -0.65 -1.29 8.53
CA MET A 250 -1.09 -0.11 9.25
C MET A 250 -0.33 0.08 10.56
N SER A 251 -0.25 1.33 11.02
CA SER A 251 0.40 1.72 12.27
C SER A 251 -0.35 2.85 12.95
N LEU A 252 -0.37 2.87 14.27
CA LEU A 252 -0.77 4.06 15.02
C LEU A 252 0.37 5.08 15.00
N VAL A 253 0.04 6.34 14.72
CA VAL A 253 1.01 7.43 14.76
C VAL A 253 1.28 7.78 16.22
N LYS A 254 2.56 7.96 16.56
CA LYS A 254 2.98 8.35 17.91
C LYS A 254 2.41 9.74 18.20
N ASP A 255 1.84 9.89 19.39
CA ASP A 255 1.26 11.13 19.89
C ASP A 255 0.19 11.75 18.96
N GLY A 256 -0.45 10.91 18.12
CA GLY A 256 -1.55 11.34 17.23
C GLY A 256 -2.74 11.91 18.00
N PRO A 257 -3.48 12.88 17.41
CA PRO A 257 -4.47 13.69 18.13
C PRO A 257 -5.70 12.92 18.64
N GLU A 258 -6.10 11.80 17.97
CA GLU A 258 -7.30 11.02 18.33
C GLU A 258 -6.97 9.55 18.66
N PRO A 259 -6.19 9.25 19.73
CA PRO A 259 -5.66 7.89 19.95
C PRO A 259 -6.73 6.84 20.23
N VAL A 260 -7.87 7.22 20.78
CA VAL A 260 -8.98 6.30 21.06
C VAL A 260 -9.68 5.91 19.77
N ASN A 261 -10.03 6.88 18.94
CA ASN A 261 -10.73 6.63 17.67
C ASN A 261 -9.80 5.94 16.65
N ALA A 262 -8.50 6.26 16.67
CA ALA A 262 -7.49 5.55 15.87
C ALA A 262 -7.44 4.04 16.20
N LYS A 263 -7.51 3.65 17.48
CA LYS A 263 -7.60 2.23 17.88
C LYS A 263 -8.90 1.57 17.43
N LYS A 264 -10.03 2.29 17.41
CA LYS A 264 -11.28 1.77 16.86
C LYS A 264 -11.15 1.51 15.36
N LEU A 265 -10.58 2.47 14.59
CA LEU A 265 -10.33 2.28 13.16
C LEU A 265 -9.32 1.15 12.90
N TYR A 266 -8.26 1.06 13.69
CA TYR A 266 -7.29 -0.04 13.63
C TYR A 266 -7.97 -1.40 13.80
N ASN A 267 -8.87 -1.53 14.81
CA ASN A 267 -9.61 -2.76 15.07
C ASN A 267 -10.58 -3.09 13.92
N PHE A 268 -11.27 -2.07 13.38
CA PHE A 268 -12.16 -2.24 12.23
C PHE A 268 -11.44 -2.79 11.01
N LEU A 269 -10.25 -2.25 10.67
CA LEU A 269 -9.47 -2.69 9.50
C LEU A 269 -9.00 -4.15 9.61
N LEU A 270 -8.87 -4.71 10.83
CA LEU A 270 -8.62 -6.14 11.07
C LEU A 270 -9.91 -6.95 11.19
N GLY A 271 -11.05 -6.29 11.27
CA GLY A 271 -12.36 -6.91 11.41
C GLY A 271 -12.86 -7.58 10.13
N LYS A 272 -13.91 -8.38 10.28
CA LYS A 272 -14.47 -9.19 9.20
C LYS A 272 -14.90 -8.33 8.02
N GLU A 273 -15.62 -7.25 8.28
CA GLU A 273 -16.19 -6.36 7.26
C GLU A 273 -15.10 -5.74 6.38
N ALA A 274 -14.05 -5.22 6.99
CA ALA A 274 -12.91 -4.66 6.24
C ALA A 274 -12.15 -5.73 5.44
N GLN A 275 -11.99 -6.93 6.01
CA GLN A 275 -11.32 -8.04 5.33
C GLN A 275 -12.15 -8.57 4.14
N GLU A 276 -13.48 -8.53 4.21
CA GLU A 276 -14.37 -8.83 3.09
C GLU A 276 -14.28 -7.75 1.99
N ILE A 277 -14.19 -6.47 2.38
CA ILE A 277 -13.95 -5.38 1.44
C ILE A 277 -12.59 -5.58 0.75
N PHE A 278 -11.52 -5.86 1.49
CA PHE A 278 -10.20 -6.14 0.89
C PHE A 278 -10.29 -7.28 -0.14
N ALA A 279 -10.95 -8.39 0.19
CA ALA A 279 -11.11 -9.50 -0.73
C ALA A 279 -11.83 -9.07 -2.03
N SER A 280 -12.89 -8.27 -1.94
CA SER A 280 -13.64 -7.76 -3.12
C SER A 280 -12.78 -6.86 -4.02
N TRP A 281 -11.66 -6.35 -3.50
CA TRP A 281 -10.65 -5.58 -4.25
C TRP A 281 -9.53 -6.45 -4.81
N TYR A 282 -9.69 -7.78 -4.78
CA TYR A 282 -8.76 -8.78 -5.35
C TYR A 282 -7.38 -8.83 -4.68
N VAL A 283 -7.22 -8.21 -3.52
CA VAL A 283 -6.05 -8.42 -2.68
C VAL A 283 -6.17 -9.74 -1.93
N VAL A 284 -5.08 -10.26 -1.39
CA VAL A 284 -5.09 -11.46 -0.54
C VAL A 284 -5.11 -11.02 0.92
N PRO A 285 -6.29 -11.03 1.60
CA PRO A 285 -6.36 -10.62 2.99
C PRO A 285 -5.49 -11.51 3.87
N VAL A 286 -4.86 -10.93 4.91
CA VAL A 286 -4.03 -11.72 5.84
C VAL A 286 -4.85 -12.48 6.87
N SER A 287 -6.12 -12.12 7.07
CA SER A 287 -6.99 -12.82 8.01
C SER A 287 -7.28 -14.24 7.54
N LYS A 288 -7.06 -15.23 8.41
CA LYS A 288 -7.31 -16.67 8.14
C LYS A 288 -8.77 -16.99 7.76
N ASN A 289 -9.70 -16.12 8.13
CA ASN A 289 -11.14 -16.33 7.91
C ASN A 289 -11.70 -15.42 6.79
N ALA A 290 -10.86 -14.63 6.15
CA ALA A 290 -11.32 -13.78 5.06
C ALA A 290 -11.55 -14.60 3.78
N PRO A 291 -12.58 -14.24 2.99
CA PRO A 291 -12.75 -14.82 1.67
C PRO A 291 -11.62 -14.37 0.74
N GLN A 292 -11.37 -15.15 -0.30
CA GLN A 292 -10.48 -14.76 -1.41
C GLN A 292 -11.26 -14.92 -2.70
N GLU A 293 -11.22 -13.91 -3.55
CA GLU A 293 -11.83 -13.98 -4.88
C GLU A 293 -11.12 -14.98 -5.77
N ALA A 294 -11.87 -15.76 -6.54
CA ALA A 294 -11.34 -16.83 -7.38
C ALA A 294 -10.34 -16.35 -8.45
N ILE A 295 -10.41 -15.08 -8.85
CA ILE A 295 -9.52 -14.48 -9.86
C ILE A 295 -8.30 -13.79 -9.19
N ALA A 296 -8.26 -13.69 -7.86
CA ALA A 296 -7.07 -13.18 -7.17
C ALA A 296 -5.89 -14.14 -7.38
N ILE A 297 -4.70 -13.59 -7.38
CA ILE A 297 -3.49 -14.39 -7.57
C ILE A 297 -3.20 -15.21 -6.31
N ASP A 298 -3.09 -16.53 -6.48
CA ASP A 298 -2.73 -17.44 -5.41
C ASP A 298 -1.22 -17.37 -5.13
N VAL A 299 -0.85 -16.59 -4.14
CA VAL A 299 0.56 -16.34 -3.77
C VAL A 299 1.31 -17.61 -3.36
N ASN A 300 0.61 -18.66 -2.90
CA ASN A 300 1.23 -19.92 -2.52
C ASN A 300 1.75 -20.73 -3.72
N LYS A 301 1.37 -20.37 -4.93
CA LYS A 301 1.81 -21.00 -6.18
C LYS A 301 2.92 -20.25 -6.89
N LEU A 302 3.33 -19.10 -6.36
CA LEU A 302 4.31 -18.24 -6.99
C LEU A 302 5.73 -18.60 -6.53
N ASN A 303 6.69 -18.34 -7.42
CA ASN A 303 8.10 -18.26 -7.07
C ASN A 303 8.33 -16.91 -6.37
N THR A 304 8.25 -16.87 -5.03
CA THR A 304 8.48 -15.66 -4.25
C THR A 304 9.93 -15.61 -3.76
N VAL A 305 10.54 -14.41 -3.78
CA VAL A 305 11.87 -14.22 -3.18
C VAL A 305 11.76 -14.18 -1.65
N GLU A 306 12.84 -14.56 -0.97
CA GLU A 306 12.94 -14.44 0.48
C GLU A 306 13.34 -13.00 0.84
N GLN A 307 12.40 -12.22 1.40
CA GLN A 307 12.61 -10.80 1.71
C GLN A 307 12.98 -10.60 3.18
N ASP A 308 14.09 -9.90 3.45
CA ASP A 308 14.39 -9.35 4.78
C ASP A 308 13.83 -7.92 4.90
N LEU A 309 12.54 -7.82 5.23
CA LEU A 309 11.84 -6.55 5.33
C LEU A 309 12.46 -5.57 6.33
N VAL A 310 13.13 -6.07 7.38
CA VAL A 310 13.77 -5.22 8.39
C VAL A 310 15.05 -4.61 7.82
N TRP A 311 15.86 -5.42 7.14
CA TRP A 311 17.05 -4.96 6.46
C TRP A 311 16.69 -3.98 5.32
N ASP A 312 15.69 -4.34 4.51
CA ASP A 312 15.19 -3.51 3.41
C ASP A 312 14.77 -2.12 3.90
N ALA A 313 13.98 -2.07 4.98
CA ALA A 313 13.54 -0.81 5.57
C ALA A 313 14.72 0.03 6.09
N ALA A 314 15.69 -0.60 6.77
CA ALA A 314 16.88 0.07 7.30
C ALA A 314 17.82 0.61 6.20
N ASN A 315 17.81 0.00 5.01
CA ASN A 315 18.67 0.38 3.89
C ASN A 315 17.97 1.28 2.84
N ARG A 316 16.68 1.60 3.04
CA ARG A 316 15.90 2.35 2.04
C ARG A 316 16.56 3.66 1.62
N GLU A 317 16.94 4.51 2.57
CA GLU A 317 17.55 5.81 2.27
C GLU A 317 18.84 5.65 1.45
N ARG A 318 19.67 4.69 1.81
CA ARG A 318 20.95 4.41 1.14
C ARG A 318 20.74 3.89 -0.30
N LEU A 319 19.84 2.90 -0.48
CA LEU A 319 19.58 2.29 -1.79
C LEU A 319 18.85 3.26 -2.72
N VAL A 320 17.88 4.02 -2.22
CA VAL A 320 17.21 5.08 -2.99
C VAL A 320 18.19 6.21 -3.33
N GLY A 321 19.08 6.58 -2.41
CA GLY A 321 20.15 7.52 -2.67
C GLY A 321 21.11 7.04 -3.77
N ARG A 322 21.44 5.73 -3.81
CA ARG A 322 22.22 5.13 -4.90
C ARG A 322 21.44 5.18 -6.22
N TRP A 323 20.17 4.82 -6.21
CA TRP A 323 19.30 4.89 -7.39
C TRP A 323 19.26 6.32 -7.96
N ASN A 324 19.10 7.34 -7.11
CA ASN A 324 19.10 8.74 -7.54
C ASN A 324 20.40 9.13 -8.25
N ARG A 325 21.55 8.73 -7.72
CA ARG A 325 22.86 9.07 -8.32
C ARG A 325 23.09 8.36 -9.64
N GLU A 326 22.66 7.09 -9.78
CA GLU A 326 23.04 6.25 -10.89
C GLU A 326 21.98 6.19 -12.01
N ILE A 327 20.70 6.50 -11.68
CA ILE A 327 19.56 6.35 -12.58
C ILE A 327 18.68 7.62 -12.59
N GLY A 328 18.21 8.06 -11.43
CA GLY A 328 17.14 9.06 -11.30
C GLY A 328 17.48 10.49 -11.66
N ASN A 329 18.75 10.86 -11.78
CA ASN A 329 19.23 12.22 -12.06
C ASN A 329 19.71 12.41 -13.53
N LYS A 330 19.18 11.63 -14.45
CA LYS A 330 19.50 11.77 -15.90
C LYS A 330 18.61 12.79 -16.58
#